data_74c5f4974d1f35928b7ed9297480f07d
#
_entry.id   74c5f4974d1f35928b7ed9297480f07d
#
_cell.length_a   1.000
_cell.length_b   1.000
_cell.length_c   1.000
_cell.angle_alpha   90.00
_cell.angle_beta   90.00
_cell.angle_gamma   90.00
#
_symmetry.space_group_name_H-M   'P 1'
#
loop_
_entity.id
_entity.type
_entity.pdbx_description
1 polymer ?
#
loop_
_entity_poly.entity_id
_entity_poly.type
_entity_poly.pdbx_seq_one_letter_code
_entity_poly.pdbx_strand_id
1 'polypeptide(L)' 'MKKEEMKIEDLPGVGAATAEKLRDAGYNDLMSIAVASPGELTESVGMGEAAARKIINAGRNNLDMG' A
#
# COMPACT_ATOMS: atom_id res chain seq x y z
N MET A 1 11.43 -16.70 15.67
CA MET A 1 11.39 -15.67 15.54
C MET A 1 10.47 -15.23 14.62
N LYS A 2 10.11 -14.28 14.54
CA LYS A 2 9.27 -13.88 13.74
C LYS A 2 9.81 -13.24 12.68
N LYS A 3 9.39 -13.36 11.59
CA LYS A 3 9.93 -12.78 10.61
C LYS A 3 9.54 -11.42 10.59
N GLU A 4 10.24 -10.61 10.04
CA GLU A 4 9.92 -9.38 10.01
C GLU A 4 8.83 -9.08 9.12
N GLU A 5 7.89 -8.34 9.40
CA GLU A 5 6.87 -8.00 8.55
C GLU A 5 7.16 -6.73 7.88
N MET A 6 7.01 -6.65 6.58
CA MET A 6 7.21 -5.47 5.85
C MET A 6 6.12 -4.50 6.15
N LYS A 7 6.46 -3.26 6.42
CA LYS A 7 5.46 -2.26 6.69
C LYS A 7 5.09 -1.54 5.43
N ILE A 8 3.93 -0.89 5.40
CA ILE A 8 3.51 -0.21 4.19
C ILE A 8 4.48 0.88 3.80
N GLU A 9 5.13 1.51 4.75
CA GLU A 9 6.08 2.56 4.44
C GLU A 9 7.36 2.01 3.84
N ASP A 10 7.55 0.71 3.83
CA ASP A 10 8.71 0.10 3.19
C ASP A 10 8.49 -0.13 1.71
N LEU A 11 7.28 0.06 1.24
CA LEU A 11 7.01 -0.14 -0.18
C LEU A 11 7.60 0.98 -1.02
N PRO A 12 8.03 0.67 -2.25
CA PRO A 12 8.56 1.70 -3.13
C PRO A 12 7.47 2.73 -3.42
N GLY A 13 7.81 3.97 -3.31
CA GLY A 13 6.86 5.04 -3.58
C GLY A 13 6.03 5.44 -2.39
N VAL A 14 6.17 4.76 -1.26
CA VAL A 14 5.43 5.09 -0.07
C VAL A 14 6.37 5.66 0.96
N GLY A 15 6.20 6.91 1.29
CA GLY A 15 6.98 7.52 2.35
C GLY A 15 6.15 7.56 3.60
N ALA A 16 6.71 8.16 4.64
CA ALA A 16 6.00 8.26 5.92
C ALA A 16 4.67 8.98 5.77
N ALA A 17 4.65 10.06 5.00
CA ALA A 17 3.43 10.82 4.81
C ALA A 17 2.36 10.01 4.10
N THR A 18 2.76 9.29 3.05
CA THR A 18 1.80 8.48 2.30
C THR A 18 1.31 7.32 3.17
N ALA A 19 2.21 6.74 3.96
CA ALA A 19 1.83 5.65 4.84
C ALA A 19 0.80 6.13 5.86
N GLU A 20 0.96 7.35 6.36
CA GLU A 20 0.00 7.89 7.28
C GLU A 20 -1.35 8.04 6.65
N LYS A 21 -1.39 8.53 5.42
CA LYS A 21 -2.65 8.69 4.71
C LYS A 21 -3.31 7.33 4.47
N LEU A 22 -2.51 6.33 4.15
CA LEU A 22 -3.06 5.01 3.93
C LEU A 22 -3.67 4.45 5.21
N ARG A 23 -2.99 4.65 6.34
CA ARG A 23 -3.51 4.17 7.60
C ARG A 23 -4.79 4.90 7.98
N ASP A 24 -4.85 6.20 7.71
CA ASP A 24 -6.04 6.97 8.00
C ASP A 24 -7.21 6.47 7.17
N ALA A 25 -6.96 5.98 5.98
CA ALA A 25 -8.00 5.46 5.12
C ALA A 25 -8.36 4.01 5.43
N GLY A 26 -7.66 3.41 6.38
CA GLY A 26 -7.97 2.03 6.76
C GLY A 26 -7.04 0.98 6.22
N TYR A 27 -6.02 1.38 5.46
CA TYR A 27 -5.08 0.43 4.90
C TYR A 27 -3.89 0.31 5.85
N ASN A 28 -4.00 -0.57 6.81
CA ASN A 28 -3.00 -0.68 7.85
C ASN A 28 -1.91 -1.69 7.59
N ASP A 29 -2.11 -2.57 6.64
CA ASP A 29 -1.10 -3.57 6.36
C ASP A 29 -1.02 -3.81 4.86
N LEU A 30 -0.05 -4.63 4.44
CA LEU A 30 0.16 -4.88 3.03
C LEU A 30 -1.00 -5.59 2.38
N MET A 31 -1.64 -6.46 3.11
CA MET A 31 -2.77 -7.20 2.56
C MET A 31 -3.89 -6.25 2.17
N SER A 32 -4.17 -5.27 3.01
CA SER A 32 -5.22 -4.31 2.71
C SER A 32 -4.90 -3.56 1.43
N ILE A 33 -3.64 -3.23 1.22
CA ILE A 33 -3.23 -2.52 0.03
C ILE A 33 -3.28 -3.44 -1.18
N ALA A 34 -2.82 -4.67 -1.02
CA ALA A 34 -2.75 -5.61 -2.12
C ALA A 34 -4.12 -5.93 -2.71
N VAL A 35 -5.14 -5.94 -1.87
CA VAL A 35 -6.48 -6.27 -2.34
C VAL A 35 -7.26 -5.03 -2.74
N ALA A 36 -6.69 -3.85 -2.56
CA ALA A 36 -7.38 -2.63 -2.92
C ALA A 36 -7.27 -2.38 -4.42
N SER A 37 -8.14 -1.57 -4.96
CA SER A 37 -8.03 -1.22 -6.35
C SER A 37 -7.43 0.17 -6.46
N PRO A 38 -6.82 0.50 -7.60
CA PRO A 38 -6.24 1.84 -7.77
C PRO A 38 -7.25 2.96 -7.57
N GLY A 39 -8.48 2.74 -8.01
CA GLY A 39 -9.51 3.75 -7.86
C GLY A 39 -9.83 4.02 -6.40
N GLU A 40 -9.81 2.97 -5.59
CA GLU A 40 -10.05 3.12 -4.18
C GLU A 40 -8.99 4.00 -3.53
N LEU A 41 -7.74 3.74 -3.86
CA LEU A 41 -6.66 4.51 -3.28
C LEU A 41 -6.67 5.96 -3.74
N THR A 42 -6.99 6.20 -5.00
CA THR A 42 -7.05 7.57 -5.49
C THR A 42 -8.14 8.35 -4.79
N GLU A 43 -9.26 7.72 -4.52
CA GLU A 43 -10.34 8.39 -3.86
C GLU A 43 -10.15 8.49 -2.36
N SER A 44 -9.72 7.44 -1.74
CA SER A 44 -9.59 7.43 -0.29
C SER A 44 -8.37 8.17 0.21
N VAL A 45 -7.27 8.06 -0.50
CA VAL A 45 -6.02 8.62 -0.06
C VAL A 45 -5.68 9.90 -0.80
N GLY A 46 -6.18 10.05 -2.00
CA GLY A 46 -5.92 11.26 -2.79
C GLY A 46 -4.64 11.18 -3.60
N MET A 47 -4.15 10.01 -3.86
CA MET A 47 -2.93 9.88 -4.65
C MET A 47 -3.28 9.68 -6.11
N GLY A 48 -2.31 9.83 -6.98
CA GLY A 48 -2.53 9.64 -8.40
C GLY A 48 -2.71 8.17 -8.72
N GLU A 49 -3.37 7.88 -9.84
CA GLU A 49 -3.63 6.51 -10.21
C GLU A 49 -2.35 5.73 -10.47
N ALA A 50 -1.37 6.36 -11.10
CA ALA A 50 -0.11 5.68 -11.36
C ALA A 50 0.58 5.28 -10.06
N ALA A 51 0.56 6.17 -9.09
CA ALA A 51 1.16 5.89 -7.80
C ALA A 51 0.40 4.78 -7.09
N ALA A 52 -0.92 4.81 -7.18
CA ALA A 52 -1.75 3.78 -6.55
C ALA A 52 -1.43 2.42 -7.13
N ARG A 53 -1.31 2.33 -8.44
CA ARG A 53 -1.00 1.06 -9.08
C ARG A 53 0.35 0.55 -8.66
N LYS A 54 1.33 1.45 -8.58
CA LYS A 54 2.66 1.05 -8.20
C LYS A 54 2.66 0.49 -6.79
N ILE A 55 1.97 1.14 -5.88
CA ILE A 55 1.91 0.71 -4.51
C ILE A 55 1.20 -0.63 -4.38
N ILE A 56 0.09 -0.80 -5.09
CA ILE A 56 -0.66 -2.05 -5.03
C ILE A 56 0.17 -3.19 -5.59
N ASN A 57 0.84 -2.96 -6.71
CA ASN A 57 1.67 -3.99 -7.30
C ASN A 57 2.82 -4.36 -6.37
N ALA A 58 3.42 -3.37 -5.71
CA ALA A 58 4.50 -3.65 -4.79
C ALA A 58 4.01 -4.49 -3.62
N GLY A 59 2.81 -4.18 -3.13
CA GLY A 59 2.23 -4.96 -2.04
C GLY A 59 1.97 -6.39 -2.45
N ARG A 60 1.42 -6.57 -3.65
CA ARG A 60 1.13 -7.91 -4.13
C ARG A 60 2.40 -8.71 -4.35
N ASN A 61 3.43 -8.06 -4.86
CA ASN A 61 4.70 -8.74 -5.06
C ASN A 61 5.30 -9.17 -3.74
N ASN A 62 5.23 -8.33 -2.74
CA ASN A 62 5.77 -8.68 -1.44
C ASN A 62 5.01 -9.80 -0.77
N LEU A 63 3.73 -9.91 -1.03
CA LEU A 63 2.94 -10.99 -0.47
C LEU A 63 2.88 -12.18 -1.42
N ASP A 64 3.63 -12.09 -2.53
CA ASP A 64 3.71 -13.17 -3.49
C ASP A 64 2.33 -13.56 -4.02
N MET A 65 1.53 -12.58 -4.32
CA MET A 65 0.18 -12.83 -4.78
C MET A 65 0.10 -12.85 -6.29
N GLY A 66 1.14 -12.76 -6.92
CA GLY A 66 1.28 -12.94 -8.29
C GLY A 66 0.46 -12.47 -9.28
#